data_3cfc89fc1b4df094ff26c0ecea4ba1b6
#
_entry.id   3cfc89fc1b4df094ff26c0ecea4ba1b6
#
_cell.length_a   1.000
_cell.length_b   1.000
_cell.length_c   1.000
_cell.angle_alpha   90.00
_cell.angle_beta   90.00
_cell.angle_gamma   90.00
#
_symmetry.space_group_name_H-M   'P 1'
#
loop_
_entity.id
_entity.type
_entity.pdbx_description
1 polymer ?
#
loop_
_entity_poly.entity_id
_entity_poly.type
_entity_poly.pdbx_seq_one_letter_code
_entity_poly.pdbx_strand_id
1 'polypeptide(L)'
;MRKWPAPRFDAGACTMLKSIKFLIMEMYGKIRCVTFPELVSQGRILSKPNYDKKVREGKIRVVRPGKGAGSYALIDYTSLPALIREAYDRLYPNALEEMKEQLMSNIIRSDSRAVEFYRTYQPAISLERQAEYVLNAEVMNELVRVEKETGALHSKCGYSRKSIVWETVQGTCEKLREHYGHTLPKTRLREKFNAYKKIGYAALVNKNTGNQAARVVVPEVARLLLKLRRSIVPRYTEAQIFDEYNRQAVERGLNIIKSPTTVKNYLNDPAVMPMWYAAVHGMQKWKAKYTSLMKTSLPQMRDALWYGDGTKLNLYYRNEQGKMCTTGVYEVMDAYSETLLGYDIAPNENFDCQYRAYRMAVEVSGSRPYEIVTDNQGGHKKGDAAGFFQRLTVLHRPTMPYNGQSKTIENAFYRFQAQVLHAIWHFTGQNVNAKKLNSKPNLEFIEENAYALPTFEELKTIYKECRDRWNNKEKHFATGIPHMEMYRMSGNPEAQPVTEVDMMRMFWLCHPKAVTYTNYGLQFEIDKRKYHYDVYAADGLRDEAWALRNTGREFTVMYDPMDMTRVELWRNTATGAKYSATATPKVTVSRATQERTPEESSFMRKTIDRNKETCLLYTSPSPRDTR
;
A
#
# COMPACT_ATOMS: atom_id res chain seq x y z
N MET A 1 -17.51 5.02 -28.49
CA MET A 1 -16.94 5.91 -27.46
C MET A 1 -15.43 5.75 -27.45
N ARG A 2 -14.69 6.63 -28.14
CA ARG A 2 -13.22 6.57 -28.22
C ARG A 2 -12.63 7.33 -27.03
N LYS A 3 -11.87 6.65 -26.19
CA LYS A 3 -11.11 7.24 -25.08
C LYS A 3 -9.88 7.93 -25.62
N TRP A 4 -9.72 9.21 -25.30
CA TRP A 4 -8.48 9.96 -25.48
C TRP A 4 -7.55 9.68 -24.28
N PRO A 5 -6.25 9.47 -24.49
CA PRO A 5 -5.31 9.33 -23.38
C PRO A 5 -4.89 10.69 -22.84
N ALA A 6 -4.81 10.79 -21.52
CA ALA A 6 -4.29 11.93 -20.78
C ALA A 6 -2.78 12.13 -21.04
N PRO A 7 -2.28 13.38 -21.07
CA PRO A 7 -0.84 13.62 -21.19
C PRO A 7 -0.13 13.25 -19.88
N ARG A 8 0.81 12.31 -19.96
CA ARG A 8 1.77 12.03 -18.90
C ARG A 8 2.87 13.09 -18.93
N PHE A 9 3.02 13.81 -17.83
CA PHE A 9 4.26 14.54 -17.53
C PHE A 9 5.25 13.53 -16.96
N ASP A 10 6.22 13.10 -17.75
CA ASP A 10 7.43 12.47 -17.26
C ASP A 10 8.55 13.50 -17.27
N ALA A 11 8.97 13.89 -16.06
CA ALA A 11 10.23 14.57 -15.84
C ALA A 11 11.30 13.50 -15.60
N GLY A 12 12.24 13.39 -16.51
CA GLY A 12 13.48 12.66 -16.23
C GLY A 12 13.93 11.73 -17.35
N ALA A 13 14.78 12.22 -18.14
CA ALA A 13 15.93 11.61 -18.81
C ALA A 13 16.14 12.23 -20.20
N CYS A 14 16.81 13.33 -20.17
CA CYS A 14 17.51 13.86 -21.34
C CYS A 14 18.70 12.94 -21.60
N THR A 15 18.68 12.23 -22.74
CA THR A 15 19.91 12.01 -23.52
C THR A 15 19.56 11.59 -24.94
N MET A 16 19.89 12.50 -25.84
CA MET A 16 20.32 12.32 -27.24
C MET A 16 19.45 11.45 -28.15
N LEU A 17 18.63 12.15 -28.90
CA LEU A 17 18.68 12.16 -30.35
C LEU A 17 17.74 13.31 -30.81
N LYS A 18 18.29 14.52 -30.88
CA LYS A 18 17.67 15.57 -31.70
C LYS A 18 17.72 15.10 -33.15
N SER A 19 16.69 14.37 -33.60
CA SER A 19 16.34 14.38 -35.01
C SER A 19 15.92 15.81 -35.31
N ILE A 20 16.83 16.59 -35.85
CA ILE A 20 16.53 17.89 -36.45
C ILE A 20 15.48 17.58 -37.52
N LYS A 21 14.19 17.82 -37.24
CA LYS A 21 13.17 17.92 -38.26
C LYS A 21 13.59 19.12 -39.10
N PHE A 22 14.24 18.86 -40.24
CA PHE A 22 14.54 19.91 -41.20
C PHE A 22 13.20 20.46 -41.66
N LEU A 23 13.03 21.78 -41.53
CA LEU A 23 11.88 22.49 -42.04
C LEU A 23 11.91 22.30 -43.59
N ILE A 24 10.92 21.61 -44.11
CA ILE A 24 10.70 21.45 -45.54
C ILE A 24 9.91 22.68 -45.97
N MET A 25 10.52 23.53 -46.81
CA MET A 25 9.97 24.80 -47.28
C MET A 25 9.59 25.76 -46.12
N GLU A 26 10.07 27.00 -46.13
CA GLU A 26 9.73 28.00 -45.11
C GLU A 26 9.40 29.36 -45.73
N MET A 27 8.69 30.21 -44.98
CA MET A 27 8.41 31.59 -45.44
C MET A 27 9.46 32.54 -44.89
N TYR A 28 10.04 33.34 -45.76
CA TYR A 28 10.83 34.50 -45.36
C TYR A 28 10.11 35.79 -45.79
N GLY A 29 9.44 36.41 -44.86
CA GLY A 29 8.48 37.48 -45.14
C GLY A 29 7.33 36.97 -46.01
N LYS A 30 7.22 37.47 -47.26
CA LYS A 30 6.18 37.03 -48.21
C LYS A 30 6.72 36.05 -49.27
N ILE A 31 7.98 35.65 -49.18
CA ILE A 31 8.65 34.82 -50.18
C ILE A 31 8.67 33.38 -49.67
N ARG A 32 8.19 32.45 -50.51
CA ARG A 32 8.33 31.01 -50.26
C ARG A 32 9.77 30.60 -50.56
N CYS A 33 10.43 30.01 -49.56
CA CYS A 33 11.83 29.65 -49.63
C CYS A 33 12.02 28.15 -49.43
N VAL A 34 12.97 27.61 -50.15
CA VAL A 34 13.52 26.27 -49.91
C VAL A 34 14.93 26.41 -49.35
N THR A 35 15.38 25.45 -48.60
CA THR A 35 16.70 25.49 -47.96
C THR A 35 17.78 24.89 -48.85
N PHE A 36 19.02 25.29 -48.63
CA PHE A 36 20.17 24.71 -49.35
C PHE A 36 20.28 23.18 -49.15
N PRO A 37 20.06 22.60 -47.96
CA PRO A 37 20.05 21.15 -47.82
C PRO A 37 18.99 20.42 -48.65
N GLU A 38 17.80 21.00 -48.82
CA GLU A 38 16.73 20.38 -49.61
C GLU A 38 17.09 20.33 -51.12
N LEU A 39 17.83 21.30 -51.59
CA LEU A 39 18.23 21.32 -53.01
C LEU A 39 19.53 20.55 -53.29
N VAL A 40 20.51 20.59 -52.36
CA VAL A 40 21.87 20.15 -52.64
C VAL A 40 22.30 18.94 -51.80
N SER A 41 22.27 19.03 -50.47
CA SER A 41 22.91 18.02 -49.65
C SER A 41 22.00 16.83 -49.35
N GLN A 42 20.72 17.04 -49.15
CA GLN A 42 19.74 15.98 -48.81
C GLN A 42 18.91 15.59 -50.03
N GLY A 43 18.28 16.56 -50.69
CA GLY A 43 17.45 16.33 -51.88
C GLY A 43 18.24 15.93 -53.11
N ARG A 44 19.54 16.26 -53.19
CA ARG A 44 20.43 15.96 -54.31
C ARG A 44 19.86 16.34 -55.69
N ILE A 45 18.99 17.35 -55.69
CA ILE A 45 18.36 17.87 -56.93
C ILE A 45 19.40 18.61 -57.77
N LEU A 46 20.33 19.27 -57.10
CA LEU A 46 21.46 19.99 -57.73
C LEU A 46 22.77 19.57 -57.07
N SER A 47 23.84 19.44 -57.91
CA SER A 47 25.19 19.38 -57.34
C SER A 47 25.61 20.77 -56.86
N LYS A 48 26.47 20.85 -55.84
CA LYS A 48 26.97 22.12 -55.29
C LYS A 48 27.58 23.01 -56.36
N PRO A 49 28.47 22.56 -57.31
CA PRO A 49 29.01 23.38 -58.35
C PRO A 49 27.93 23.96 -59.29
N ASN A 50 26.90 23.18 -59.62
CA ASN A 50 25.81 23.63 -60.47
C ASN A 50 24.89 24.63 -59.71
N TYR A 51 24.68 24.47 -58.44
CA TYR A 51 24.00 25.45 -57.57
C TYR A 51 24.76 26.78 -57.56
N ASP A 52 26.06 26.78 -57.29
CA ASP A 52 26.91 27.99 -57.24
C ASP A 52 27.00 28.69 -58.59
N LYS A 53 27.03 27.93 -59.69
CA LYS A 53 26.99 28.48 -61.07
C LYS A 53 25.66 29.20 -61.32
N LYS A 54 24.50 28.56 -60.98
CA LYS A 54 23.16 29.14 -61.22
C LYS A 54 22.88 30.37 -60.35
N VAL A 55 23.43 30.41 -59.13
CA VAL A 55 23.35 31.61 -58.28
C VAL A 55 24.17 32.76 -58.90
N ARG A 56 25.41 32.51 -59.39
CA ARG A 56 26.24 33.52 -60.06
C ARG A 56 25.61 34.02 -61.34
N GLU A 57 24.93 33.17 -62.10
CA GLU A 57 24.21 33.53 -63.32
C GLU A 57 22.88 34.28 -63.06
N GLY A 58 22.51 34.52 -61.79
CA GLY A 58 21.26 35.16 -61.41
C GLY A 58 20.00 34.30 -61.63
N LYS A 59 20.14 33.00 -62.02
CA LYS A 59 19.03 32.07 -62.29
C LYS A 59 18.38 31.51 -61.03
N ILE A 60 19.06 31.62 -59.88
CA ILE A 60 18.56 31.24 -58.56
C ILE A 60 18.80 32.43 -57.64
N ARG A 61 17.71 32.87 -56.96
CA ARG A 61 17.76 33.99 -56.04
C ARG A 61 17.92 33.47 -54.61
N VAL A 62 19.02 33.82 -53.96
CA VAL A 62 19.21 33.57 -52.52
C VAL A 62 18.63 34.75 -51.74
N VAL A 63 17.62 34.47 -50.89
CA VAL A 63 16.90 35.49 -50.11
C VAL A 63 17.66 35.80 -48.83
N ARG A 64 18.23 34.77 -48.20
CA ARG A 64 19.06 34.88 -47.01
C ARG A 64 20.27 33.94 -47.15
N PRO A 65 21.50 34.43 -47.07
CA PRO A 65 22.67 33.56 -47.03
C PRO A 65 22.77 32.79 -45.73
N GLY A 66 23.35 31.58 -45.75
CA GLY A 66 23.64 30.78 -44.55
C GLY A 66 24.76 31.43 -43.74
N LYS A 67 24.64 31.44 -42.40
CA LYS A 67 25.61 32.05 -41.45
C LYS A 67 26.37 31.04 -40.58
N GLY A 68 26.58 29.81 -41.02
CA GLY A 68 27.31 28.80 -40.26
C GLY A 68 26.38 27.75 -39.59
N ALA A 69 26.89 27.03 -38.61
CA ALA A 69 26.23 25.86 -38.03
C ALA A 69 24.75 26.11 -37.65
N GLY A 70 23.82 25.43 -38.32
CA GLY A 70 22.38 25.49 -38.04
C GLY A 70 21.62 26.60 -38.81
N SER A 71 22.28 27.47 -39.58
CA SER A 71 21.62 28.50 -40.39
C SER A 71 21.87 28.24 -41.88
N TYR A 72 20.88 27.65 -42.53
CA TYR A 72 20.95 27.36 -43.98
C TYR A 72 20.59 28.56 -44.84
N ALA A 73 21.12 28.58 -46.06
CA ALA A 73 20.72 29.57 -47.07
C ALA A 73 19.28 29.31 -47.49
N LEU A 74 18.49 30.38 -47.54
CA LEU A 74 17.11 30.38 -48.01
C LEU A 74 17.05 30.86 -49.46
N ILE A 75 16.47 30.04 -50.31
CA ILE A 75 16.40 30.23 -51.76
C ILE A 75 14.94 30.46 -52.14
N ASP A 76 14.68 31.51 -52.91
CA ASP A 76 13.35 31.79 -53.41
C ASP A 76 12.86 30.66 -54.32
N TYR A 77 11.82 29.92 -53.85
CA TYR A 77 11.24 28.83 -54.62
C TYR A 77 10.74 29.26 -56.00
N THR A 78 10.20 30.47 -56.11
CA THR A 78 9.67 30.99 -57.42
C THR A 78 10.76 31.31 -58.40
N SER A 79 11.99 31.58 -57.96
CA SER A 79 13.15 31.84 -58.80
C SER A 79 13.77 30.55 -59.35
N LEU A 80 13.42 29.40 -58.89
CA LEU A 80 13.96 28.14 -59.36
C LEU A 80 13.54 27.85 -60.78
N PRO A 81 14.49 27.45 -61.69
CA PRO A 81 14.14 26.99 -63.04
C PRO A 81 13.09 25.84 -62.97
N ALA A 82 12.21 25.80 -63.99
CA ALA A 82 11.07 24.89 -64.04
C ALA A 82 11.43 23.42 -63.75
N LEU A 83 12.48 22.89 -64.41
CA LEU A 83 12.95 21.50 -64.19
C LEU A 83 13.39 21.21 -62.73
N ILE A 84 13.99 22.21 -62.07
CA ILE A 84 14.44 22.07 -60.68
C ILE A 84 13.22 22.11 -59.73
N ARG A 85 12.25 22.95 -60.03
CA ARG A 85 11.00 23.07 -59.28
C ARG A 85 10.17 21.80 -59.39
N GLU A 86 10.01 21.25 -60.58
CA GLU A 86 9.33 19.96 -60.79
C GLU A 86 10.03 18.82 -60.09
N ALA A 87 11.36 18.78 -60.08
CA ALA A 87 12.12 17.78 -59.33
C ALA A 87 11.94 17.93 -57.81
N TYR A 88 11.89 19.17 -57.31
CA TYR A 88 11.60 19.45 -55.90
C TYR A 88 10.18 19.02 -55.51
N ASP A 89 9.17 19.40 -56.28
CA ASP A 89 7.76 19.06 -56.02
C ASP A 89 7.51 17.55 -56.08
N ARG A 90 8.27 16.84 -56.96
CA ARG A 90 8.21 15.36 -57.02
C ARG A 90 8.83 14.70 -55.78
N LEU A 91 9.92 15.28 -55.24
CA LEU A 91 10.63 14.76 -54.10
C LEU A 91 9.91 15.10 -52.77
N TYR A 92 9.28 16.27 -52.74
CA TYR A 92 8.58 16.82 -51.56
C TYR A 92 7.13 17.19 -51.88
N PRO A 93 6.26 16.22 -52.22
CA PRO A 93 4.91 16.47 -52.71
C PRO A 93 4.02 17.23 -51.73
N ASN A 94 4.27 17.09 -50.43
CA ASN A 94 3.48 17.70 -49.36
C ASN A 94 4.13 18.96 -48.75
N ALA A 95 5.27 19.42 -49.27
CA ALA A 95 6.04 20.52 -48.69
C ALA A 95 5.22 21.81 -48.49
N LEU A 96 4.34 22.11 -49.42
CA LEU A 96 3.47 23.28 -49.32
C LEU A 96 2.41 23.15 -48.22
N GLU A 97 1.83 21.97 -48.07
CA GLU A 97 0.82 21.71 -47.04
C GLU A 97 1.46 21.68 -45.67
N GLU A 98 2.60 21.02 -45.51
CA GLU A 98 3.36 21.00 -44.24
C GLU A 98 3.79 22.41 -43.82
N MET A 99 4.26 23.25 -44.78
CA MET A 99 4.56 24.65 -44.51
C MET A 99 3.32 25.44 -44.08
N LYS A 100 2.16 25.22 -44.71
CA LYS A 100 0.91 25.86 -44.31
C LYS A 100 0.46 25.41 -42.91
N GLU A 101 0.55 24.14 -42.60
CA GLU A 101 0.23 23.61 -41.26
C GLU A 101 1.14 24.21 -40.20
N GLN A 102 2.45 24.30 -40.45
CA GLN A 102 3.40 24.95 -39.54
C GLN A 102 3.12 26.44 -39.35
N LEU A 103 2.81 27.15 -40.42
CA LEU A 103 2.41 28.54 -40.33
C LEU A 103 1.14 28.69 -39.51
N MET A 104 0.16 27.81 -39.74
CA MET A 104 -1.08 27.82 -38.97
C MET A 104 -0.85 27.46 -37.48
N SER A 105 0.01 26.49 -37.17
CA SER A 105 0.31 26.10 -35.78
C SER A 105 1.02 27.21 -34.98
N ASN A 106 1.67 28.15 -35.62
CA ASN A 106 2.38 29.26 -34.99
C ASN A 106 1.66 30.62 -35.04
N ILE A 107 0.43 30.66 -35.59
CA ILE A 107 -0.33 31.91 -35.70
C ILE A 107 -0.81 32.36 -34.34
N ILE A 108 -1.37 31.44 -33.55
CA ILE A 108 -1.86 31.73 -32.19
C ILE A 108 -0.69 31.71 -31.22
N ARG A 109 -0.56 32.80 -30.47
CA ARG A 109 0.44 32.92 -29.39
C ARG A 109 -0.21 32.57 -28.06
N SER A 110 0.47 31.74 -27.27
CA SER A 110 0.01 31.42 -25.91
C SER A 110 -0.06 32.68 -25.04
N ASP A 111 -1.16 32.78 -24.26
CA ASP A 111 -1.43 33.93 -23.42
C ASP A 111 -1.46 33.50 -21.93
N SER A 112 -0.31 33.63 -21.26
CA SER A 112 -0.18 33.32 -19.84
C SER A 112 -1.06 34.19 -18.93
N ARG A 113 -1.40 35.41 -19.36
CA ARG A 113 -2.30 36.32 -18.62
C ARG A 113 -3.73 35.81 -18.67
N ALA A 114 -4.17 35.25 -19.80
CA ALA A 114 -5.48 34.62 -19.91
C ALA A 114 -5.57 33.39 -19.00
N VAL A 115 -4.52 32.57 -18.96
CA VAL A 115 -4.45 31.40 -18.05
C VAL A 115 -4.62 31.83 -16.59
N GLU A 116 -3.84 32.83 -16.15
CA GLU A 116 -3.90 33.34 -14.79
C GLU A 116 -5.28 33.95 -14.48
N PHE A 117 -5.84 34.74 -15.40
CA PHE A 117 -7.15 35.35 -15.24
C PHE A 117 -8.26 34.31 -15.02
N TYR A 118 -8.34 33.27 -15.86
CA TYR A 118 -9.40 32.26 -15.72
C TYR A 118 -9.18 31.31 -14.56
N ARG A 119 -7.94 31.08 -14.15
CA ARG A 119 -7.60 30.30 -12.97
C ARG A 119 -8.07 30.98 -11.68
N THR A 120 -7.92 32.29 -11.60
CA THR A 120 -8.29 33.09 -10.41
C THR A 120 -9.71 33.65 -10.47
N TYR A 121 -10.44 33.44 -11.56
CA TYR A 121 -11.77 33.99 -11.76
C TYR A 121 -12.77 33.49 -10.71
N GLN A 122 -13.56 34.43 -10.18
CA GLN A 122 -14.67 34.11 -9.27
C GLN A 122 -16.01 34.46 -9.90
N PRO A 123 -16.99 33.56 -9.86
CA PRO A 123 -16.97 32.20 -9.28
C PRO A 123 -16.12 31.22 -10.09
N ALA A 124 -15.57 30.20 -9.43
CA ALA A 124 -14.63 29.26 -10.01
C ALA A 124 -15.15 28.58 -11.30
N ILE A 125 -14.30 28.52 -12.30
CA ILE A 125 -14.58 27.93 -13.61
C ILE A 125 -13.95 26.51 -13.65
N SER A 126 -14.64 25.52 -14.20
CA SER A 126 -14.09 24.17 -14.38
C SER A 126 -12.84 24.18 -15.28
N LEU A 127 -11.90 23.25 -15.04
CA LEU A 127 -10.65 23.18 -15.82
C LEU A 127 -10.89 23.06 -17.34
N GLU A 128 -11.91 22.30 -17.75
CA GLU A 128 -12.27 22.16 -19.17
C GLU A 128 -12.70 23.51 -19.77
N ARG A 129 -13.53 24.28 -19.06
CA ARG A 129 -13.94 25.61 -19.49
C ARG A 129 -12.83 26.65 -19.40
N GLN A 130 -11.89 26.51 -18.45
CA GLN A 130 -10.72 27.37 -18.39
C GLN A 130 -9.88 27.20 -19.67
N ALA A 131 -9.62 25.96 -20.08
CA ALA A 131 -8.88 25.65 -21.31
C ALA A 131 -9.60 26.20 -22.56
N GLU A 132 -10.93 26.04 -22.62
CA GLU A 132 -11.76 26.60 -23.69
C GLU A 132 -11.67 28.12 -23.76
N TYR A 133 -11.78 28.80 -22.62
CA TYR A 133 -11.73 30.27 -22.57
C TYR A 133 -10.34 30.81 -22.87
N VAL A 134 -9.28 30.11 -22.48
CA VAL A 134 -7.88 30.46 -22.82
C VAL A 134 -7.71 30.39 -24.32
N LEU A 135 -8.09 29.29 -24.96
CA LEU A 135 -8.01 29.15 -26.43
C LEU A 135 -8.81 30.24 -27.14
N ASN A 136 -10.03 30.52 -26.68
CA ASN A 136 -10.86 31.59 -27.23
C ASN A 136 -10.21 32.97 -27.06
N ALA A 137 -9.50 33.22 -25.96
CA ALA A 137 -8.76 34.48 -25.75
C ALA A 137 -7.56 34.61 -26.68
N GLU A 138 -6.79 33.54 -26.83
CA GLU A 138 -5.65 33.49 -27.75
C GLU A 138 -6.08 33.76 -29.22
N VAL A 139 -7.20 33.13 -29.64
CA VAL A 139 -7.81 33.41 -30.94
C VAL A 139 -8.25 34.88 -31.05
N MET A 140 -8.92 35.42 -30.04
CA MET A 140 -9.37 36.83 -30.03
C MET A 140 -8.19 37.80 -30.11
N ASN A 141 -7.10 37.53 -29.42
CA ASN A 141 -5.88 38.35 -29.48
C ASN A 141 -5.33 38.38 -30.94
N GLU A 142 -5.33 37.23 -31.61
CA GLU A 142 -4.91 37.15 -33.01
C GLU A 142 -5.86 37.93 -33.93
N LEU A 143 -7.18 37.80 -33.74
CA LEU A 143 -8.17 38.54 -34.51
C LEU A 143 -8.00 40.06 -34.33
N VAL A 144 -7.68 40.55 -33.13
CA VAL A 144 -7.38 41.97 -32.85
C VAL A 144 -6.11 42.41 -33.60
N ARG A 145 -5.10 41.54 -33.68
CA ARG A 145 -3.89 41.80 -34.47
C ARG A 145 -4.19 41.92 -35.97
N VAL A 146 -4.96 40.98 -36.51
CA VAL A 146 -5.39 40.98 -37.92
C VAL A 146 -6.21 42.24 -38.25
N GLU A 147 -7.13 42.66 -37.39
CA GLU A 147 -7.88 43.90 -37.58
C GLU A 147 -6.94 45.11 -37.72
N LYS A 148 -5.96 45.25 -36.81
CA LYS A 148 -5.01 46.36 -36.77
C LYS A 148 -4.11 46.35 -38.02
N GLU A 149 -3.53 45.21 -38.37
CA GLU A 149 -2.63 45.07 -39.51
C GLU A 149 -3.35 45.33 -40.86
N THR A 150 -4.55 44.73 -41.00
CA THR A 150 -5.37 44.94 -42.21
C THR A 150 -5.84 46.39 -42.30
N GLY A 151 -6.25 46.99 -41.21
CA GLY A 151 -6.66 48.40 -41.16
C GLY A 151 -5.52 49.35 -41.53
N ALA A 152 -4.31 49.08 -41.01
CA ALA A 152 -3.10 49.88 -41.37
C ALA A 152 -2.72 49.75 -42.83
N LEU A 153 -2.82 48.53 -43.42
CA LEU A 153 -2.58 48.32 -44.85
C LEU A 153 -3.59 49.06 -45.71
N HIS A 154 -4.87 48.96 -45.42
CA HIS A 154 -5.94 49.64 -46.14
C HIS A 154 -5.82 51.17 -46.07
N SER A 155 -5.43 51.70 -44.90
CA SER A 155 -5.18 53.15 -44.73
C SER A 155 -4.03 53.62 -45.63
N LYS A 156 -2.94 52.83 -45.72
CA LYS A 156 -1.80 53.14 -46.62
C LYS A 156 -2.16 53.10 -48.10
N CYS A 157 -3.14 52.26 -48.47
CA CYS A 157 -3.59 52.12 -49.88
C CYS A 157 -4.75 53.07 -50.23
N GLY A 158 -5.14 53.98 -49.37
CA GLY A 158 -6.23 54.93 -49.59
C GLY A 158 -7.65 54.33 -49.59
N TYR A 159 -7.81 53.07 -49.13
CA TYR A 159 -9.11 52.42 -49.05
C TYR A 159 -9.73 52.54 -47.65
N SER A 160 -10.88 53.16 -47.55
CA SER A 160 -11.60 53.42 -46.25
C SER A 160 -12.77 52.46 -45.99
N ARG A 161 -12.82 51.25 -46.53
CA ARG A 161 -13.92 50.32 -46.34
C ARG A 161 -13.77 49.46 -45.11
N LYS A 162 -14.39 49.84 -43.98
CA LYS A 162 -14.42 49.07 -42.71
C LYS A 162 -15.05 47.67 -42.89
N SER A 163 -15.88 47.44 -43.90
CA SER A 163 -16.48 46.14 -44.24
C SER A 163 -15.41 45.10 -44.62
N ILE A 164 -14.47 45.46 -45.44
CA ILE A 164 -13.41 44.55 -45.95
C ILE A 164 -12.48 44.09 -44.81
N VAL A 165 -12.16 44.99 -43.89
CA VAL A 165 -11.36 44.64 -42.68
C VAL A 165 -12.12 43.61 -41.82
N TRP A 166 -13.45 43.78 -41.67
CA TRP A 166 -14.26 42.84 -40.92
C TRP A 166 -14.41 41.48 -41.62
N GLU A 167 -14.57 41.44 -42.92
CA GLU A 167 -14.60 40.19 -43.70
C GLU A 167 -13.29 39.41 -43.56
N THR A 168 -12.14 40.11 -43.55
CA THR A 168 -10.84 39.45 -43.28
C THR A 168 -10.76 38.87 -41.88
N VAL A 169 -11.22 39.60 -40.88
CA VAL A 169 -11.27 39.11 -39.49
C VAL A 169 -12.17 37.88 -39.38
N GLN A 170 -13.36 37.91 -39.99
CA GLN A 170 -14.30 36.81 -39.98
C GLN A 170 -13.74 35.56 -40.69
N GLY A 171 -13.17 35.75 -41.89
CA GLY A 171 -12.54 34.64 -42.63
C GLY A 171 -11.35 34.03 -41.90
N THR A 172 -10.57 34.86 -41.19
CA THR A 172 -9.49 34.35 -40.32
C THR A 172 -10.06 33.55 -39.13
N CYS A 173 -11.12 34.02 -38.51
CA CYS A 173 -11.76 33.30 -37.41
C CYS A 173 -12.26 31.91 -37.83
N GLU A 174 -12.83 31.79 -39.04
CA GLU A 174 -13.30 30.50 -39.55
C GLU A 174 -12.15 29.52 -39.81
N LYS A 175 -11.06 29.98 -40.42
CA LYS A 175 -9.86 29.18 -40.63
C LYS A 175 -9.22 28.72 -39.33
N LEU A 176 -9.16 29.61 -38.33
CA LEU A 176 -8.66 29.25 -36.99
C LEU A 176 -9.59 28.24 -36.27
N ARG A 177 -10.91 28.29 -36.56
CA ARG A 177 -11.83 27.29 -36.01
C ARG A 177 -11.59 25.90 -36.59
N GLU A 178 -11.36 25.80 -37.89
CA GLU A 178 -11.06 24.53 -38.55
C GLU A 178 -9.78 23.89 -38.00
N HIS A 179 -8.78 24.72 -37.69
CA HIS A 179 -7.47 24.22 -37.22
C HIS A 179 -7.40 23.98 -35.70
N TYR A 180 -7.91 24.91 -34.91
CA TYR A 180 -7.78 24.85 -33.42
C TYR A 180 -9.06 24.42 -32.68
N GLY A 181 -10.20 24.36 -33.35
CA GLY A 181 -11.47 23.90 -32.76
C GLY A 181 -12.06 24.84 -31.70
N HIS A 182 -11.79 26.16 -31.77
CA HIS A 182 -12.32 27.12 -30.81
C HIS A 182 -13.86 27.25 -30.88
N THR A 183 -14.47 27.69 -29.77
CA THR A 183 -15.93 27.75 -29.60
C THR A 183 -16.55 29.14 -29.75
N LEU A 184 -15.83 30.11 -30.29
CA LEU A 184 -16.37 31.47 -30.51
C LEU A 184 -17.64 31.46 -31.37
N PRO A 185 -18.65 32.29 -31.10
CA PRO A 185 -19.92 32.26 -31.79
C PRO A 185 -19.79 32.68 -33.26
N LYS A 186 -20.47 31.98 -34.19
CA LYS A 186 -20.47 32.33 -35.61
C LYS A 186 -21.29 33.57 -35.92
N THR A 187 -22.52 33.63 -35.41
CA THR A 187 -23.51 34.68 -35.73
C THR A 187 -23.29 35.98 -34.98
N ARG A 188 -22.77 35.93 -33.74
CA ARG A 188 -22.54 37.12 -32.88
C ARG A 188 -21.06 37.40 -32.66
N LEU A 189 -20.22 37.03 -33.61
CA LEU A 189 -18.78 37.20 -33.49
C LEU A 189 -18.40 38.67 -33.31
N ARG A 190 -19.02 39.58 -34.08
CA ARG A 190 -18.72 41.02 -34.05
C ARG A 190 -19.07 41.66 -32.70
N GLU A 191 -20.19 41.30 -32.11
CA GLU A 191 -20.57 41.75 -30.78
C GLU A 191 -19.56 41.25 -29.72
N LYS A 192 -19.21 39.96 -29.77
CA LYS A 192 -18.27 39.33 -28.85
C LYS A 192 -16.86 39.91 -29.01
N PHE A 193 -16.43 40.15 -30.23
CA PHE A 193 -15.17 40.76 -30.54
C PHE A 193 -15.05 42.20 -30.02
N ASN A 194 -16.10 43.03 -30.21
CA ASN A 194 -16.14 44.37 -29.69
C ASN A 194 -16.20 44.40 -28.14
N ALA A 195 -16.93 43.44 -27.53
CA ALA A 195 -16.94 43.28 -26.09
C ALA A 195 -15.56 42.89 -25.55
N TYR A 196 -14.86 41.98 -26.25
CA TYR A 196 -13.50 41.58 -25.89
C TYR A 196 -12.51 42.76 -25.93
N LYS A 197 -12.61 43.61 -26.92
CA LYS A 197 -11.79 44.84 -27.01
C LYS A 197 -12.07 45.82 -25.86
N LYS A 198 -13.28 45.83 -25.29
CA LYS A 198 -13.67 46.74 -24.19
C LYS A 198 -13.32 46.21 -22.82
N ILE A 199 -13.65 44.96 -22.54
CA ILE A 199 -13.56 44.37 -21.20
C ILE A 199 -12.61 43.15 -21.09
N GLY A 200 -11.87 42.85 -22.15
CA GLY A 200 -10.84 41.81 -22.17
C GLY A 200 -11.43 40.40 -21.94
N TYR A 201 -10.69 39.60 -21.22
CA TYR A 201 -10.97 38.18 -20.97
C TYR A 201 -12.36 37.92 -20.36
N ALA A 202 -12.86 38.86 -19.53
CA ALA A 202 -14.20 38.75 -18.93
C ALA A 202 -15.32 38.65 -19.99
N ALA A 203 -15.12 39.23 -21.19
CA ALA A 203 -16.08 39.12 -22.28
C ALA A 203 -16.36 37.69 -22.71
N LEU A 204 -15.43 36.76 -22.54
CA LEU A 204 -15.53 35.37 -22.99
C LEU A 204 -16.24 34.48 -21.97
N VAL A 205 -16.27 34.88 -20.70
CA VAL A 205 -16.97 34.12 -19.66
C VAL A 205 -18.47 34.11 -19.91
N ASN A 206 -19.10 32.96 -19.76
CA ASN A 206 -20.55 32.83 -19.89
C ASN A 206 -21.25 33.60 -18.76
N LYS A 207 -22.22 34.44 -19.08
CA LYS A 207 -23.00 35.21 -18.11
C LYS A 207 -23.71 34.38 -17.04
N ASN A 208 -23.95 33.09 -17.33
CA ASN A 208 -24.55 32.15 -16.39
C ASN A 208 -23.52 31.45 -15.49
N THR A 209 -22.23 31.77 -15.64
CA THR A 209 -21.19 31.21 -14.77
C THR A 209 -21.41 31.70 -13.34
N GLY A 210 -21.64 30.75 -12.41
CA GLY A 210 -21.91 31.05 -10.99
C GLY A 210 -23.31 31.57 -10.68
N ASN A 211 -24.23 31.54 -11.65
CA ASN A 211 -25.63 31.91 -11.39
C ASN A 211 -26.25 30.91 -10.41
N GLN A 212 -26.50 31.36 -9.17
CA GLN A 212 -27.15 30.56 -8.12
C GLN A 212 -28.66 30.72 -8.10
N ALA A 213 -29.24 31.68 -8.84
CA ALA A 213 -30.68 31.96 -8.83
C ALA A 213 -31.55 30.79 -9.36
N ALA A 214 -30.99 29.95 -10.23
CA ALA A 214 -31.64 28.73 -10.72
C ALA A 214 -31.31 27.48 -9.90
N ARG A 215 -30.61 27.61 -8.75
CA ARG A 215 -30.20 26.47 -7.93
C ARG A 215 -31.39 25.91 -7.17
N VAL A 216 -31.91 24.77 -7.62
CA VAL A 216 -33.03 24.07 -6.99
C VAL A 216 -32.67 23.54 -5.61
N VAL A 217 -31.42 23.06 -5.45
CA VAL A 217 -30.91 22.51 -4.19
C VAL A 217 -30.31 23.62 -3.34
N VAL A 218 -31.19 24.34 -2.61
CA VAL A 218 -30.83 25.30 -1.56
C VAL A 218 -30.49 24.57 -0.25
N PRO A 219 -29.90 25.21 0.78
CA PRO A 219 -29.47 24.54 2.01
C PRO A 219 -30.52 23.69 2.72
N GLU A 220 -31.80 24.12 2.73
CA GLU A 220 -32.90 23.36 3.33
C GLU A 220 -33.21 22.09 2.54
N VAL A 221 -33.23 22.18 1.23
CA VAL A 221 -33.41 21.05 0.30
C VAL A 221 -32.25 20.06 0.49
N ALA A 222 -31.04 20.56 0.53
CA ALA A 222 -29.81 19.77 0.74
C ALA A 222 -29.87 18.97 2.05
N ARG A 223 -30.29 19.62 3.15
CA ARG A 223 -30.43 18.95 4.46
C ARG A 223 -31.43 17.81 4.42
N LEU A 224 -32.57 17.99 3.77
CA LEU A 224 -33.60 16.95 3.66
C LEU A 224 -33.12 15.78 2.77
N LEU A 225 -32.50 16.06 1.62
CA LEU A 225 -31.94 15.03 0.75
C LEU A 225 -30.85 14.20 1.48
N LEU A 226 -29.97 14.84 2.22
CA LEU A 226 -28.96 14.15 3.03
C LEU A 226 -29.58 13.33 4.16
N LYS A 227 -30.63 13.83 4.82
CA LYS A 227 -31.37 13.10 5.85
C LYS A 227 -31.97 11.82 5.28
N LEU A 228 -32.65 11.90 4.13
CA LEU A 228 -33.23 10.74 3.45
C LEU A 228 -32.17 9.75 3.00
N ARG A 229 -31.05 10.21 2.42
CA ARG A 229 -29.93 9.32 2.01
C ARG A 229 -29.26 8.61 3.18
N ARG A 230 -29.19 9.24 4.33
CA ARG A 230 -28.60 8.69 5.56
C ARG A 230 -29.54 7.81 6.35
N SER A 231 -30.81 7.72 5.95
CA SER A 231 -31.80 6.87 6.62
C SER A 231 -31.35 5.41 6.60
N ILE A 232 -31.46 4.76 7.75
CA ILE A 232 -31.11 3.34 7.90
C ILE A 232 -32.36 2.48 7.69
N VAL A 233 -33.53 2.98 8.12
CA VAL A 233 -34.80 2.29 8.00
C VAL A 233 -35.90 3.31 7.69
N PRO A 234 -36.54 3.23 6.52
CA PRO A 234 -36.14 2.42 5.37
C PRO A 234 -34.90 2.99 4.66
N ARG A 235 -34.12 2.12 4.00
CA ARG A 235 -32.98 2.55 3.17
C ARG A 235 -33.49 2.85 1.77
N TYR A 236 -33.55 4.14 1.44
CA TYR A 236 -34.04 4.61 0.15
C TYR A 236 -33.02 4.46 -0.98
N THR A 237 -33.50 4.04 -2.15
CA THR A 237 -32.80 4.21 -3.43
C THR A 237 -32.84 5.68 -3.88
N GLU A 238 -32.03 6.07 -4.88
CA GLU A 238 -32.04 7.46 -5.40
C GLU A 238 -33.40 7.88 -5.96
N ALA A 239 -34.12 6.96 -6.61
CA ALA A 239 -35.49 7.21 -7.08
C ALA A 239 -36.48 7.41 -5.90
N GLN A 240 -36.42 6.55 -4.91
CA GLN A 240 -37.27 6.67 -3.72
C GLN A 240 -36.96 7.95 -2.92
N ILE A 241 -35.70 8.41 -2.89
CA ILE A 241 -35.34 9.70 -2.28
C ILE A 241 -36.01 10.85 -3.03
N PHE A 242 -36.06 10.79 -4.36
CA PHE A 242 -36.71 11.80 -5.17
C PHE A 242 -38.23 11.87 -4.85
N ASP A 243 -38.91 10.73 -4.81
CA ASP A 243 -40.36 10.67 -4.53
C ASP A 243 -40.65 11.12 -3.10
N GLU A 244 -39.93 10.59 -2.12
CA GLU A 244 -40.11 10.91 -0.70
C GLU A 244 -39.72 12.36 -0.38
N TYR A 245 -38.69 12.90 -1.04
CA TYR A 245 -38.33 14.30 -0.94
C TYR A 245 -39.50 15.18 -1.42
N ASN A 246 -40.04 14.93 -2.61
CA ASN A 246 -41.12 15.74 -3.17
C ASN A 246 -42.40 15.66 -2.32
N ARG A 247 -42.72 14.49 -1.75
CA ARG A 247 -43.83 14.34 -0.80
C ARG A 247 -43.63 15.25 0.42
N GLN A 248 -42.46 15.19 1.06
CA GLN A 248 -42.15 16.01 2.24
C GLN A 248 -41.95 17.50 1.89
N ALA A 249 -41.51 17.82 0.68
CA ALA A 249 -41.33 19.21 0.24
C ALA A 249 -42.66 19.97 0.18
N VAL A 250 -43.73 19.32 -0.29
CA VAL A 250 -45.10 19.90 -0.29
C VAL A 250 -45.53 20.23 1.14
N GLU A 251 -45.37 19.30 2.08
CA GLU A 251 -45.75 19.49 3.48
C GLU A 251 -44.97 20.63 4.17
N ARG A 252 -43.72 20.86 3.74
CA ARG A 252 -42.79 21.83 4.37
C ARG A 252 -42.65 23.14 3.60
N GLY A 253 -43.36 23.33 2.50
CA GLY A 253 -43.25 24.52 1.66
C GLY A 253 -41.86 24.68 0.99
N LEU A 254 -41.16 23.55 0.70
CA LEU A 254 -39.89 23.57 0.02
C LEU A 254 -40.06 23.47 -1.50
N ASN A 255 -39.01 23.87 -2.23
CA ASN A 255 -39.02 23.78 -3.69
C ASN A 255 -39.10 22.31 -4.16
N ILE A 256 -40.03 22.03 -5.07
CA ILE A 256 -40.17 20.71 -5.70
C ILE A 256 -39.02 20.49 -6.69
N ILE A 257 -38.44 19.32 -6.66
CA ILE A 257 -37.45 18.89 -7.64
C ILE A 257 -38.17 18.25 -8.81
N LYS A 258 -37.95 18.77 -10.03
CA LYS A 258 -38.65 18.30 -11.25
C LYS A 258 -38.03 17.06 -11.87
N SER A 259 -36.76 16.76 -11.58
CA SER A 259 -36.03 15.65 -12.21
C SER A 259 -35.27 14.82 -11.19
N PRO A 260 -35.38 13.48 -11.21
CA PRO A 260 -34.55 12.58 -10.39
C PRO A 260 -33.06 12.78 -10.60
N THR A 261 -32.64 13.20 -11.81
CA THR A 261 -31.28 13.50 -12.15
C THR A 261 -30.68 14.59 -11.26
N THR A 262 -31.47 15.57 -10.83
CA THR A 262 -31.02 16.62 -9.90
C THR A 262 -30.61 16.03 -8.55
N VAL A 263 -31.40 15.09 -8.02
CA VAL A 263 -31.09 14.37 -6.76
C VAL A 263 -29.84 13.54 -6.92
N LYS A 264 -29.76 12.77 -8.00
CA LYS A 264 -28.60 11.93 -8.33
C LYS A 264 -27.32 12.77 -8.45
N ASN A 265 -27.35 13.85 -9.20
CA ASN A 265 -26.18 14.73 -9.38
C ASN A 265 -25.74 15.36 -8.06
N TYR A 266 -26.69 15.81 -7.24
CA TYR A 266 -26.39 16.38 -5.93
C TYR A 266 -25.77 15.34 -4.99
N LEU A 267 -26.37 14.15 -4.84
CA LEU A 267 -25.88 13.12 -3.93
C LEU A 267 -24.53 12.53 -4.37
N ASN A 268 -24.25 12.50 -5.67
CA ASN A 268 -23.00 12.01 -6.22
C ASN A 268 -21.94 13.11 -6.43
N ASP A 269 -22.24 14.35 -6.03
CA ASP A 269 -21.24 15.43 -6.00
C ASP A 269 -20.07 15.02 -5.08
N PRO A 270 -18.82 15.11 -5.53
CA PRO A 270 -17.64 14.77 -4.72
C PRO A 270 -17.57 15.48 -3.36
N ALA A 271 -18.12 16.70 -3.24
CA ALA A 271 -18.16 17.44 -1.99
C ALA A 271 -19.27 16.96 -1.04
N VAL A 272 -20.34 16.37 -1.58
CA VAL A 272 -21.52 15.91 -0.83
C VAL A 272 -21.42 14.44 -0.45
N MET A 273 -20.86 13.61 -1.34
CA MET A 273 -20.76 12.16 -1.15
C MET A 273 -20.13 11.75 0.20
N PRO A 274 -19.05 12.37 0.70
CA PRO A 274 -18.48 12.01 2.00
C PRO A 274 -19.44 12.16 3.17
N MET A 275 -20.42 13.09 3.08
CA MET A 275 -21.36 13.40 4.15
C MET A 275 -22.35 12.26 4.44
N TRP A 276 -22.65 11.42 3.46
CA TRP A 276 -23.61 10.32 3.60
C TRP A 276 -22.98 8.93 3.42
N TYR A 277 -21.78 8.84 2.85
CA TYR A 277 -21.17 7.58 2.44
C TYR A 277 -21.01 6.58 3.58
N ALA A 278 -20.63 7.06 4.78
CA ALA A 278 -20.47 6.21 5.96
C ALA A 278 -21.80 5.58 6.41
N ALA A 279 -22.90 6.32 6.32
CA ALA A 279 -24.22 5.82 6.72
C ALA A 279 -24.73 4.69 5.79
N VAL A 280 -24.35 4.72 4.52
CA VAL A 280 -24.79 3.74 3.51
C VAL A 280 -23.83 2.54 3.41
N HIS A 281 -22.55 2.80 3.43
CA HIS A 281 -21.51 1.80 3.16
C HIS A 281 -20.73 1.35 4.38
N GLY A 282 -20.94 2.01 5.51
CA GLY A 282 -20.20 1.75 6.75
C GLY A 282 -18.93 2.60 6.89
N MET A 283 -18.53 2.81 8.14
CA MET A 283 -17.38 3.67 8.49
C MET A 283 -16.05 3.15 7.92
N GLN A 284 -15.89 1.83 7.84
CA GLN A 284 -14.67 1.21 7.27
C GLN A 284 -14.46 1.60 5.80
N LYS A 285 -15.51 1.46 4.98
CA LYS A 285 -15.45 1.84 3.55
C LYS A 285 -15.27 3.35 3.38
N TRP A 286 -15.85 4.14 4.29
CA TRP A 286 -15.64 5.57 4.31
C TRP A 286 -14.17 5.92 4.58
N LYS A 287 -13.59 5.33 5.64
CA LYS A 287 -12.17 5.52 5.98
C LYS A 287 -11.26 5.09 4.84
N ALA A 288 -11.49 3.93 4.25
CA ALA A 288 -10.72 3.42 3.12
C ALA A 288 -10.75 4.35 1.89
N LYS A 289 -11.84 5.09 1.69
CA LYS A 289 -12.02 5.98 0.53
C LYS A 289 -11.55 7.41 0.75
N TYR A 290 -11.75 7.95 1.96
CA TYR A 290 -11.61 9.40 2.22
C TYR A 290 -10.51 9.75 3.22
N THR A 291 -9.99 8.78 4.00
CA THR A 291 -8.92 9.07 4.95
C THR A 291 -7.57 9.04 4.23
N SER A 292 -6.75 10.03 4.49
CA SER A 292 -5.37 10.03 4.00
C SER A 292 -4.58 8.88 4.60
N LEU A 293 -3.92 8.10 3.75
CA LEU A 293 -3.03 7.03 4.17
C LEU A 293 -1.59 7.55 4.14
N MET A 294 -0.89 7.42 5.26
CA MET A 294 0.54 7.69 5.32
C MET A 294 1.31 6.59 4.59
N LYS A 295 2.22 6.98 3.71
CA LYS A 295 3.19 6.05 3.13
C LYS A 295 4.29 5.81 4.17
N THR A 296 4.41 4.58 4.65
CA THR A 296 5.51 4.14 5.53
C THR A 296 6.50 3.31 4.73
N SER A 297 7.76 3.32 5.15
CA SER A 297 8.79 2.41 4.65
C SER A 297 8.91 1.20 5.56
N LEU A 298 9.30 0.07 4.99
CA LEU A 298 9.68 -1.12 5.78
C LEU A 298 11.00 -0.88 6.53
N PRO A 299 11.26 -1.61 7.62
CA PRO A 299 12.56 -1.59 8.29
C PRO A 299 13.71 -1.86 7.31
N GLN A 300 14.89 -1.35 7.63
CA GLN A 300 16.10 -1.54 6.82
C GLN A 300 17.06 -2.58 7.40
N MET A 301 16.71 -3.15 8.55
CA MET A 301 17.52 -4.16 9.26
C MET A 301 16.63 -5.19 9.94
N ARG A 302 17.19 -6.39 10.14
CA ARG A 302 16.52 -7.49 10.87
C ARG A 302 16.23 -7.10 12.31
N ASP A 303 15.22 -7.71 12.88
CA ASP A 303 14.83 -7.60 14.31
C ASP A 303 14.46 -6.19 14.77
N ALA A 304 14.33 -5.23 13.85
CA ALA A 304 13.82 -3.90 14.17
C ALA A 304 12.29 -3.94 14.39
N LEU A 305 11.59 -4.78 13.65
CA LEU A 305 10.15 -4.96 13.75
C LEU A 305 9.76 -6.40 13.41
N TRP A 306 9.05 -7.06 14.32
CA TRP A 306 8.40 -8.33 14.05
C TRP A 306 6.90 -8.16 13.99
N TYR A 307 6.26 -8.87 13.07
CA TYR A 307 4.82 -9.05 13.01
C TYR A 307 4.43 -10.40 13.57
N GLY A 308 3.43 -10.43 14.44
CA GLY A 308 2.75 -11.66 14.88
C GLY A 308 1.31 -11.63 14.43
N ASP A 309 0.88 -12.68 13.73
CA ASP A 309 -0.49 -12.77 13.23
C ASP A 309 -0.99 -14.21 13.14
N GLY A 310 -2.25 -14.41 13.51
CA GLY A 310 -2.94 -15.67 13.36
C GLY A 310 -3.69 -15.76 12.05
N THR A 311 -3.54 -16.86 11.35
CA THR A 311 -4.25 -17.10 10.09
C THR A 311 -4.77 -18.54 10.00
N LYS A 312 -5.76 -18.75 9.14
CA LYS A 312 -6.17 -20.10 8.80
C LYS A 312 -5.05 -20.78 8.01
N LEU A 313 -4.62 -21.95 8.45
CA LEU A 313 -3.74 -22.80 7.66
C LEU A 313 -4.54 -23.38 6.49
N ASN A 314 -4.27 -22.92 5.29
CA ASN A 314 -5.05 -23.26 4.10
C ASN A 314 -4.70 -24.64 3.51
N LEU A 315 -4.60 -25.64 4.38
CA LEU A 315 -4.40 -27.05 4.04
C LEU A 315 -5.44 -27.91 4.78
N TYR A 316 -5.99 -28.91 4.09
CA TYR A 316 -6.84 -29.91 4.71
C TYR A 316 -5.99 -31.00 5.36
N TYR A 317 -6.49 -31.54 6.48
CA TYR A 317 -5.93 -32.69 7.16
C TYR A 317 -7.05 -33.60 7.66
N ARG A 318 -6.71 -34.79 8.07
CA ARG A 318 -7.63 -35.79 8.63
C ARG A 318 -7.44 -35.82 10.15
N ASN A 319 -8.52 -35.60 10.91
CA ASN A 319 -8.49 -35.75 12.36
C ASN A 319 -8.51 -37.23 12.77
N GLU A 320 -8.40 -37.50 14.09
CA GLU A 320 -8.42 -38.85 14.65
C GLU A 320 -9.69 -39.64 14.31
N GLN A 321 -10.81 -38.96 14.04
CA GLN A 321 -12.07 -39.57 13.62
C GLN A 321 -12.16 -39.78 12.11
N GLY A 322 -11.09 -39.56 11.36
CA GLY A 322 -11.05 -39.70 9.88
C GLY A 322 -11.74 -38.56 9.14
N LYS A 323 -12.20 -37.51 9.81
CA LYS A 323 -12.91 -36.39 9.18
C LYS A 323 -11.94 -35.35 8.62
N MET A 324 -12.23 -34.85 7.44
CA MET A 324 -11.51 -33.74 6.83
C MET A 324 -11.71 -32.45 7.63
N CYS A 325 -10.63 -31.84 8.05
CA CYS A 325 -10.60 -30.65 8.91
C CYS A 325 -9.61 -29.61 8.41
N THR A 326 -9.69 -28.39 8.95
CA THR A 326 -8.71 -27.33 8.82
C THR A 326 -8.32 -26.81 10.19
N THR A 327 -7.15 -26.21 10.32
CA THR A 327 -6.64 -25.65 11.59
C THR A 327 -6.16 -24.23 11.39
N GLY A 328 -5.78 -23.55 12.45
CA GLY A 328 -5.11 -22.26 12.44
C GLY A 328 -3.60 -22.41 12.58
N VAL A 329 -2.88 -21.35 12.26
CA VAL A 329 -1.46 -21.20 12.53
C VAL A 329 -1.21 -19.76 12.98
N TYR A 330 -0.37 -19.61 13.98
CA TYR A 330 0.17 -18.32 14.39
C TYR A 330 1.61 -18.23 13.88
N GLU A 331 1.92 -17.14 13.16
CA GLU A 331 3.24 -16.90 12.58
C GLU A 331 3.86 -15.63 13.14
N VAL A 332 5.18 -15.69 13.35
CA VAL A 332 6.03 -14.55 13.68
C VAL A 332 6.99 -14.31 12.52
N MET A 333 6.98 -13.12 11.96
CA MET A 333 7.73 -12.74 10.76
C MET A 333 8.58 -11.51 11.01
N ASP A 334 9.83 -11.53 10.58
CA ASP A 334 10.67 -10.34 10.50
C ASP A 334 10.21 -9.43 9.34
N ALA A 335 9.95 -8.16 9.65
CA ALA A 335 9.38 -7.21 8.70
C ALA A 335 10.38 -6.73 7.63
N TYR A 336 11.69 -6.83 7.89
CA TYR A 336 12.73 -6.45 6.95
C TYR A 336 12.89 -7.47 5.83
N SER A 337 13.04 -8.73 6.18
CA SER A 337 13.39 -9.82 5.27
C SER A 337 12.18 -10.68 4.86
N GLU A 338 11.04 -10.51 5.53
CA GLU A 338 9.85 -11.38 5.44
C GLU A 338 10.17 -12.85 5.78
N THR A 339 11.22 -13.09 6.56
CA THR A 339 11.55 -14.42 7.09
C THR A 339 10.52 -14.84 8.12
N LEU A 340 9.96 -16.03 7.98
CA LEU A 340 9.09 -16.66 8.96
C LEU A 340 9.97 -17.25 10.08
N LEU A 341 10.05 -16.55 11.22
CA LEU A 341 10.97 -16.90 12.32
C LEU A 341 10.40 -17.98 13.23
N GLY A 342 9.15 -17.86 13.62
CA GLY A 342 8.53 -18.80 14.53
C GLY A 342 7.06 -19.04 14.24
N TYR A 343 6.54 -20.21 14.62
CA TYR A 343 5.14 -20.54 14.42
C TYR A 343 4.65 -21.57 15.44
N ASP A 344 3.33 -21.66 15.55
CA ASP A 344 2.66 -22.79 16.16
C ASP A 344 1.33 -23.07 15.47
N ILE A 345 0.97 -24.35 15.36
CA ILE A 345 -0.27 -24.80 14.72
C ILE A 345 -1.25 -25.21 15.81
N ALA A 346 -2.36 -24.48 15.89
CA ALA A 346 -3.42 -24.75 16.86
C ALA A 346 -4.79 -24.47 16.24
N PRO A 347 -5.85 -25.20 16.66
CA PRO A 347 -7.21 -24.99 16.17
C PRO A 347 -7.73 -23.57 16.47
N ASN A 348 -7.33 -23.02 17.60
CA ASN A 348 -7.69 -21.67 18.03
C ASN A 348 -6.43 -20.90 18.41
N GLU A 349 -6.41 -19.64 18.06
CA GLU A 349 -5.39 -18.72 18.51
C GLU A 349 -5.59 -18.43 20.01
N ASN A 350 -4.64 -18.88 20.81
CA ASN A 350 -4.58 -18.66 22.23
C ASN A 350 -3.19 -18.16 22.65
N PHE A 351 -3.02 -17.81 23.91
CA PHE A 351 -1.75 -17.35 24.45
C PHE A 351 -0.62 -18.40 24.29
N ASP A 352 -0.92 -19.67 24.50
CA ASP A 352 0.08 -20.74 24.40
C ASP A 352 0.64 -20.88 22.98
N CYS A 353 -0.23 -20.73 21.97
CA CYS A 353 0.15 -20.73 20.57
C CYS A 353 1.11 -19.57 20.26
N GLN A 354 0.77 -18.37 20.71
CA GLN A 354 1.61 -17.19 20.56
C GLN A 354 2.94 -17.35 21.31
N TYR A 355 2.89 -17.83 22.53
CA TYR A 355 4.05 -18.09 23.36
C TYR A 355 5.06 -19.01 22.65
N ARG A 356 4.59 -20.17 22.13
CA ARG A 356 5.45 -21.11 21.41
C ARG A 356 6.03 -20.52 20.13
N ALA A 357 5.21 -19.77 19.38
CA ALA A 357 5.66 -19.13 18.15
C ALA A 357 6.74 -18.07 18.42
N TYR A 358 6.57 -17.21 19.44
CA TYR A 358 7.59 -16.21 19.77
C TYR A 358 8.84 -16.83 20.38
N ARG A 359 8.72 -17.91 21.16
CA ARG A 359 9.87 -18.64 21.68
C ARG A 359 10.74 -19.17 20.54
N MET A 360 10.13 -19.86 19.57
CA MET A 360 10.81 -20.33 18.38
C MET A 360 11.44 -19.17 17.61
N ALA A 361 10.74 -18.04 17.47
CA ALA A 361 11.27 -16.87 16.77
C ALA A 361 12.54 -16.32 17.45
N VAL A 362 12.58 -16.23 18.78
CA VAL A 362 13.75 -15.79 19.54
C VAL A 362 14.90 -16.82 19.42
N GLU A 363 14.59 -18.11 19.48
CA GLU A 363 15.59 -19.18 19.29
C GLU A 363 16.22 -19.15 17.90
N VAL A 364 15.42 -18.91 16.84
CA VAL A 364 15.91 -18.78 15.45
C VAL A 364 16.68 -17.50 15.23
N SER A 365 16.22 -16.38 15.81
CA SER A 365 16.88 -15.08 15.70
C SER A 365 18.18 -15.02 16.50
N GLY A 366 18.22 -15.61 17.67
CA GLY A 366 19.26 -15.39 18.68
C GLY A 366 19.23 -14.00 19.31
N SER A 367 18.21 -13.18 19.01
CA SER A 367 18.08 -11.78 19.42
C SER A 367 16.65 -11.44 19.81
N ARG A 368 16.49 -10.35 20.58
CA ARG A 368 15.18 -9.78 20.89
C ARG A 368 14.81 -8.74 19.82
N PRO A 369 13.55 -8.71 19.35
CA PRO A 369 13.11 -7.64 18.48
C PRO A 369 12.96 -6.33 19.25
N TYR A 370 13.23 -5.21 18.58
CA TYR A 370 12.96 -3.89 19.17
C TYR A 370 11.46 -3.64 19.27
N GLU A 371 10.70 -3.93 18.23
CA GLU A 371 9.26 -3.71 18.16
C GLU A 371 8.52 -4.99 17.75
N ILE A 372 7.37 -5.24 18.40
CA ILE A 372 6.42 -6.27 17.98
C ILE A 372 5.07 -5.61 17.68
N VAL A 373 4.50 -5.95 16.53
CA VAL A 373 3.14 -5.56 16.13
C VAL A 373 2.27 -6.80 16.06
N THR A 374 1.17 -6.80 16.83
CA THR A 374 0.17 -7.88 16.87
C THR A 374 -1.22 -7.35 16.60
N ASP A 375 -2.18 -8.24 16.33
CA ASP A 375 -3.60 -7.86 16.37
C ASP A 375 -4.05 -7.55 17.79
N ASN A 376 -5.03 -6.65 17.89
CA ASN A 376 -5.64 -6.29 19.19
C ASN A 376 -6.67 -7.35 19.62
N GLN A 377 -6.19 -8.51 20.02
CA GLN A 377 -7.06 -9.58 20.51
C GLN A 377 -7.35 -9.43 22.02
N GLY A 378 -8.57 -9.80 22.42
CA GLY A 378 -8.99 -9.73 23.83
C GLY A 378 -8.16 -10.58 24.80
N GLY A 379 -7.47 -11.63 24.29
CA GLY A 379 -6.56 -12.47 25.06
C GLY A 379 -5.30 -11.75 25.57
N HIS A 380 -4.84 -10.71 24.87
CA HIS A 380 -3.66 -9.91 25.27
C HIS A 380 -3.88 -9.06 26.53
N LYS A 381 -5.13 -8.92 26.99
CA LYS A 381 -5.48 -8.12 28.19
C LYS A 381 -5.49 -8.93 29.48
N LYS A 382 -5.37 -10.25 29.41
CA LYS A 382 -5.23 -11.08 30.64
C LYS A 382 -3.81 -10.90 31.18
N GLY A 383 -3.69 -10.71 32.49
CA GLY A 383 -2.49 -10.23 33.19
C GLY A 383 -1.15 -10.85 32.77
N ASP A 384 -1.13 -12.16 32.46
CA ASP A 384 0.11 -12.86 32.05
C ASP A 384 0.57 -12.52 30.64
N ALA A 385 -0.35 -12.30 29.71
CA ALA A 385 -0.04 -11.95 28.32
C ALA A 385 0.55 -10.53 28.19
N ALA A 386 0.06 -9.55 28.95
CA ALA A 386 0.59 -8.19 28.93
C ALA A 386 2.05 -8.14 29.43
N GLY A 387 2.35 -8.88 30.53
CA GLY A 387 3.70 -9.01 31.07
C GLY A 387 4.66 -9.75 30.13
N PHE A 388 4.16 -10.70 29.35
CA PHE A 388 4.96 -11.45 28.40
C PHE A 388 5.57 -10.53 27.31
N PHE A 389 4.76 -9.75 26.60
CA PHE A 389 5.26 -8.86 25.56
C PHE A 389 6.21 -7.78 26.09
N GLN A 390 5.99 -7.28 27.32
CA GLN A 390 6.91 -6.34 27.95
C GLN A 390 8.30 -6.94 28.21
N ARG A 391 8.37 -8.25 28.50
CA ARG A 391 9.66 -8.95 28.66
C ARG A 391 10.33 -9.27 27.30
N LEU A 392 9.51 -9.50 26.26
CA LEU A 392 9.97 -9.96 24.97
C LEU A 392 10.53 -8.86 24.09
N THR A 393 9.98 -7.66 24.15
CA THR A 393 10.32 -6.55 23.25
C THR A 393 10.41 -5.22 23.99
N VAL A 394 11.12 -4.24 23.40
CA VAL A 394 11.17 -2.88 23.93
C VAL A 394 9.82 -2.18 23.70
N LEU A 395 9.20 -2.40 22.55
CA LEU A 395 7.93 -1.77 22.17
C LEU A 395 6.93 -2.80 21.65
N HIS A 396 5.84 -3.01 22.37
CA HIS A 396 4.70 -3.78 21.90
C HIS A 396 3.60 -2.84 21.43
N ARG A 397 3.19 -2.97 20.16
CA ARG A 397 2.16 -2.13 19.55
C ARG A 397 1.02 -2.98 18.97
N PRO A 398 -0.10 -3.11 19.69
CA PRO A 398 -1.29 -3.73 19.11
C PRO A 398 -1.86 -2.86 18.02
N THR A 399 -2.23 -3.43 16.88
CA THR A 399 -2.88 -2.70 15.78
C THR A 399 -4.27 -2.24 16.21
N MET A 400 -4.66 -1.06 15.72
CA MET A 400 -6.04 -0.58 15.88
C MET A 400 -7.00 -1.53 15.15
N PRO A 401 -8.18 -1.82 15.72
CA PRO A 401 -9.19 -2.64 15.06
C PRO A 401 -9.47 -2.13 13.63
N TYR A 402 -9.51 -3.06 12.67
CA TYR A 402 -9.80 -2.80 11.26
C TYR A 402 -8.74 -2.00 10.48
N ASN A 403 -7.49 -1.94 10.95
CA ASN A 403 -6.39 -1.30 10.25
C ASN A 403 -5.42 -2.33 9.65
N GLY A 404 -5.94 -3.35 8.97
CA GLY A 404 -5.14 -4.39 8.30
C GLY A 404 -4.18 -3.86 7.22
N GLN A 405 -4.45 -2.65 6.70
CA GLN A 405 -3.57 -2.03 5.69
C GLN A 405 -2.18 -1.63 6.23
N SER A 406 -1.99 -1.63 7.55
CA SER A 406 -0.69 -1.34 8.18
C SER A 406 0.21 -2.56 8.35
N LYS A 407 -0.28 -3.77 8.07
CA LYS A 407 0.46 -5.02 8.24
C LYS A 407 0.97 -5.55 6.90
N THR A 408 2.28 -5.62 6.75
CA THR A 408 2.93 -6.28 5.60
C THR A 408 2.83 -7.80 5.66
N ILE A 409 2.61 -8.37 6.85
CA ILE A 409 2.49 -9.81 7.04
C ILE A 409 1.34 -10.43 6.22
N GLU A 410 0.20 -9.74 6.09
CA GLU A 410 -0.93 -10.21 5.27
C GLU A 410 -0.53 -10.37 3.78
N ASN A 411 0.30 -9.44 3.26
CA ASN A 411 0.82 -9.52 1.91
C ASN A 411 1.86 -10.64 1.76
N ALA A 412 2.69 -10.86 2.77
CA ALA A 412 3.64 -11.98 2.80
C ALA A 412 2.89 -13.31 2.84
N PHE A 413 1.86 -13.46 3.66
CA PHE A 413 1.00 -14.65 3.68
C PHE A 413 0.32 -14.90 2.34
N TYR A 414 -0.17 -13.86 1.68
CA TYR A 414 -0.74 -14.01 0.34
C TYR A 414 0.28 -14.59 -0.66
N ARG A 415 1.53 -14.08 -0.64
CA ARG A 415 2.60 -14.59 -1.50
C ARG A 415 3.02 -16.00 -1.11
N PHE A 416 3.15 -16.30 0.18
CA PHE A 416 3.46 -17.62 0.69
C PHE A 416 2.43 -18.66 0.24
N GLN A 417 1.15 -18.33 0.35
CA GLN A 417 0.06 -19.20 -0.15
C GLN A 417 0.16 -19.40 -1.66
N ALA A 418 0.38 -18.33 -2.43
CA ALA A 418 0.42 -18.40 -3.88
C ALA A 418 1.65 -19.11 -4.43
N GLN A 419 2.80 -19.00 -3.78
CA GLN A 419 4.09 -19.52 -4.26
C GLN A 419 4.40 -20.92 -3.71
N VAL A 420 3.92 -21.23 -2.52
CA VAL A 420 4.27 -22.45 -1.81
C VAL A 420 3.06 -23.36 -1.58
N LEU A 421 2.05 -22.89 -0.83
CA LEU A 421 0.93 -23.75 -0.42
C LEU A 421 0.02 -24.18 -1.58
N HIS A 422 -0.14 -23.32 -2.59
CA HIS A 422 -0.96 -23.63 -3.77
C HIS A 422 -0.50 -24.87 -4.54
N ALA A 423 0.77 -25.25 -4.42
CA ALA A 423 1.29 -26.46 -5.09
C ALA A 423 0.90 -27.76 -4.37
N ILE A 424 0.28 -27.69 -3.21
CA ILE A 424 -0.11 -28.86 -2.41
C ILE A 424 -1.51 -29.29 -2.80
N TRP A 425 -1.70 -30.58 -3.11
CA TRP A 425 -2.96 -31.11 -3.65
C TRP A 425 -4.17 -30.93 -2.74
N HIS A 426 -3.96 -30.88 -1.41
CA HIS A 426 -5.02 -30.67 -0.40
C HIS A 426 -5.12 -29.20 0.09
N PHE A 427 -4.73 -28.26 -0.77
CA PHE A 427 -4.87 -26.83 -0.51
C PHE A 427 -6.34 -26.39 -0.49
N THR A 428 -6.75 -25.60 0.52
CA THR A 428 -8.15 -25.20 0.72
C THR A 428 -8.62 -24.02 -0.13
N GLY A 429 -7.73 -23.42 -0.93
CA GLY A 429 -7.96 -22.16 -1.61
C GLY A 429 -7.57 -20.93 -0.76
N GLN A 430 -7.34 -19.80 -1.41
CA GLN A 430 -6.83 -18.59 -0.73
C GLN A 430 -7.89 -17.84 0.07
N ASN A 431 -9.09 -17.66 -0.51
CA ASN A 431 -10.19 -16.93 0.13
C ASN A 431 -11.50 -17.21 -0.60
N VAL A 432 -12.61 -17.21 0.13
CA VAL A 432 -13.97 -17.33 -0.41
C VAL A 432 -14.29 -16.27 -1.47
N ASN A 433 -13.69 -15.08 -1.35
CA ASN A 433 -13.85 -13.95 -2.28
C ASN A 433 -12.88 -13.97 -3.47
N ALA A 434 -11.96 -14.91 -3.54
CA ALA A 434 -10.99 -14.97 -4.62
C ALA A 434 -11.69 -15.33 -5.95
N LYS A 435 -11.66 -14.40 -6.90
CA LYS A 435 -12.33 -14.53 -8.21
C LYS A 435 -11.48 -15.27 -9.24
N LYS A 436 -10.21 -15.53 -8.96
CA LYS A 436 -9.30 -16.22 -9.88
C LYS A 436 -9.55 -17.74 -9.84
N LEU A 437 -9.63 -18.35 -11.00
CA LEU A 437 -9.85 -19.80 -11.13
C LEU A 437 -8.83 -20.62 -10.32
N ASN A 438 -7.56 -20.21 -10.37
CA ASN A 438 -6.43 -20.89 -9.70
C ASN A 438 -6.40 -20.70 -8.17
N SER A 439 -7.29 -19.88 -7.59
CA SER A 439 -7.36 -19.70 -6.14
C SER A 439 -8.42 -20.57 -5.45
N LYS A 440 -9.14 -21.38 -6.21
CA LYS A 440 -10.14 -22.31 -5.68
C LYS A 440 -9.53 -23.71 -5.54
N PRO A 441 -9.88 -24.45 -4.47
CA PRO A 441 -9.49 -25.86 -4.35
C PRO A 441 -10.28 -26.71 -5.36
N ASN A 442 -9.71 -27.82 -5.76
CA ASN A 442 -10.46 -28.88 -6.41
C ASN A 442 -11.11 -29.77 -5.33
N LEU A 443 -12.26 -29.31 -4.81
CA LEU A 443 -12.92 -30.00 -3.68
C LEU A 443 -13.34 -31.43 -4.04
N GLU A 444 -13.85 -31.67 -5.23
CA GLU A 444 -14.25 -32.99 -5.70
C GLU A 444 -13.08 -34.00 -5.63
N PHE A 445 -11.94 -33.62 -6.18
CA PHE A 445 -10.72 -34.42 -6.08
C PHE A 445 -10.24 -34.64 -4.64
N ILE A 446 -10.32 -33.60 -3.78
CA ILE A 446 -9.90 -33.72 -2.39
C ILE A 446 -10.85 -34.64 -1.60
N GLU A 447 -12.16 -34.55 -1.84
CA GLU A 447 -13.16 -35.38 -1.18
C GLU A 447 -13.04 -36.87 -1.62
N GLU A 448 -12.79 -37.11 -2.91
CA GLU A 448 -12.53 -38.47 -3.42
C GLU A 448 -11.28 -39.12 -2.82
N ASN A 449 -10.26 -38.28 -2.50
CA ASN A 449 -9.00 -38.70 -1.92
C ASN A 449 -8.88 -38.42 -0.42
N ALA A 450 -9.99 -38.23 0.28
CA ALA A 450 -9.99 -37.86 1.70
C ALA A 450 -9.27 -38.87 2.61
N TYR A 451 -9.21 -40.14 2.20
CA TYR A 451 -8.45 -41.20 2.89
C TYR A 451 -6.92 -40.96 2.88
N ALA A 452 -6.41 -40.27 1.87
CA ALA A 452 -5.00 -39.96 1.69
C ALA A 452 -4.60 -38.61 2.30
N LEU A 453 -5.53 -37.88 2.93
CA LEU A 453 -5.22 -36.63 3.65
C LEU A 453 -4.22 -36.91 4.79
N PRO A 454 -3.26 -36.00 4.99
CA PRO A 454 -2.31 -36.14 6.10
C PRO A 454 -3.01 -36.11 7.45
N THR A 455 -2.46 -36.81 8.41
CA THR A 455 -2.77 -36.67 9.83
C THR A 455 -2.31 -35.29 10.35
N PHE A 456 -2.68 -34.92 11.55
CA PHE A 456 -2.28 -33.65 12.14
C PHE A 456 -0.76 -33.52 12.29
N GLU A 457 -0.06 -34.60 12.65
CA GLU A 457 1.41 -34.60 12.79
C GLU A 457 2.11 -34.53 11.42
N GLU A 458 1.59 -35.24 10.42
CA GLU A 458 2.09 -35.12 9.04
C GLU A 458 1.85 -33.72 8.49
N LEU A 459 0.70 -33.07 8.79
CA LEU A 459 0.43 -31.70 8.42
C LEU A 459 1.48 -30.73 9.01
N LYS A 460 1.89 -30.92 10.26
CA LYS A 460 2.95 -30.12 10.88
C LYS A 460 4.28 -30.26 10.12
N THR A 461 4.61 -31.47 9.72
CA THR A 461 5.82 -31.73 8.93
C THR A 461 5.75 -31.07 7.56
N ILE A 462 4.65 -31.23 6.84
CA ILE A 462 4.41 -30.59 5.54
C ILE A 462 4.51 -29.06 5.66
N TYR A 463 3.89 -28.49 6.71
CA TYR A 463 3.92 -27.06 6.90
C TYR A 463 5.32 -26.53 7.21
N LYS A 464 6.11 -27.27 8.01
CA LYS A 464 7.50 -26.97 8.25
C LYS A 464 8.30 -26.94 6.94
N GLU A 465 8.15 -27.94 6.08
CA GLU A 465 8.81 -27.98 4.77
C GLU A 465 8.40 -26.80 3.89
N CYS A 466 7.13 -26.39 3.94
CA CYS A 466 6.65 -25.21 3.24
C CYS A 466 7.34 -23.92 3.73
N ARG A 467 7.48 -23.77 5.04
CA ARG A 467 8.20 -22.63 5.64
C ARG A 467 9.68 -22.65 5.28
N ASP A 468 10.30 -23.82 5.32
CA ASP A 468 11.72 -24.00 4.94
C ASP A 468 11.92 -23.65 3.46
N ARG A 469 10.99 -24.01 2.60
CA ARG A 469 10.98 -23.60 1.20
C ARG A 469 10.86 -22.09 1.04
N TRP A 470 9.92 -21.45 1.72
CA TRP A 470 9.73 -19.99 1.71
C TRP A 470 11.00 -19.29 2.18
N ASN A 471 11.52 -19.68 3.32
CA ASN A 471 12.67 -19.01 3.92
C ASN A 471 13.96 -19.15 3.10
N ASN A 472 14.19 -20.33 2.51
CA ASN A 472 15.51 -20.68 1.94
C ASN A 472 15.53 -20.72 0.40
N LYS A 473 14.38 -20.84 -0.27
CA LYS A 473 14.32 -20.96 -1.74
C LYS A 473 13.56 -19.82 -2.41
N GLU A 474 12.43 -19.40 -1.84
CA GLU A 474 11.67 -18.30 -2.40
C GLU A 474 12.41 -16.97 -2.15
N LYS A 475 12.26 -16.03 -3.09
CA LYS A 475 13.03 -14.80 -3.10
C LYS A 475 12.19 -13.60 -2.67
N HIS A 476 12.79 -12.75 -1.84
CA HIS A 476 12.17 -11.49 -1.46
C HIS A 476 11.92 -10.61 -2.70
N PHE A 477 10.71 -10.10 -2.84
CA PHE A 477 10.21 -9.45 -4.07
C PHE A 477 11.03 -8.22 -4.52
N ALA A 478 11.62 -7.48 -3.57
CA ALA A 478 12.37 -6.26 -3.88
C ALA A 478 13.87 -6.50 -4.13
N THR A 479 14.46 -7.52 -3.50
CA THR A 479 15.90 -7.76 -3.54
C THR A 479 16.30 -8.95 -4.42
N GLY A 480 15.39 -9.89 -4.65
CA GLY A 480 15.67 -11.13 -5.37
C GLY A 480 16.55 -12.12 -4.60
N ILE A 481 16.81 -11.87 -3.30
CA ILE A 481 17.60 -12.72 -2.40
C ILE A 481 16.64 -13.61 -1.61
N PRO A 482 16.98 -14.87 -1.28
CA PRO A 482 16.19 -15.71 -0.39
C PRO A 482 15.95 -15.03 0.98
N HIS A 483 14.77 -15.20 1.55
CA HIS A 483 14.35 -14.48 2.76
C HIS A 483 15.32 -14.69 3.93
N MET A 484 15.71 -15.94 4.22
CA MET A 484 16.63 -16.25 5.31
C MET A 484 18.05 -15.77 5.04
N GLU A 485 18.50 -15.76 3.79
CA GLU A 485 19.80 -15.22 3.41
C GLU A 485 19.82 -13.70 3.62
N MET A 486 18.79 -13.00 3.17
CA MET A 486 18.61 -11.57 3.39
C MET A 486 18.61 -11.24 4.90
N TYR A 487 17.93 -12.06 5.70
CA TYR A 487 17.90 -11.92 7.15
C TYR A 487 19.31 -12.07 7.77
N ARG A 488 20.06 -13.09 7.37
CA ARG A 488 21.42 -13.37 7.90
C ARG A 488 22.46 -12.34 7.46
N MET A 489 22.33 -11.79 6.27
CA MET A 489 23.23 -10.74 5.76
C MET A 489 23.05 -9.40 6.46
N SER A 490 21.91 -9.18 7.09
CA SER A 490 21.62 -7.94 7.82
C SER A 490 22.16 -8.01 9.24
N GLY A 491 22.71 -6.89 9.71
CA GLY A 491 23.04 -6.66 11.12
C GLY A 491 22.10 -5.64 11.75
N ASN A 492 21.77 -5.84 13.02
CA ASN A 492 21.11 -4.82 13.83
C ASN A 492 22.02 -4.48 15.01
N PRO A 493 22.65 -3.29 15.02
CA PRO A 493 23.62 -2.94 16.06
C PRO A 493 22.99 -2.77 17.45
N GLU A 494 21.66 -2.60 17.51
CA GLU A 494 20.92 -2.45 18.78
C GLU A 494 20.31 -3.78 19.26
N ALA A 495 20.33 -4.82 18.42
CA ALA A 495 19.86 -6.14 18.83
C ALA A 495 20.84 -6.80 19.78
N GLN A 496 20.42 -7.03 21.01
CA GLN A 496 21.24 -7.73 21.99
C GLN A 496 21.08 -9.24 21.82
N PRO A 497 22.19 -10.00 21.82
CA PRO A 497 22.15 -11.46 21.85
C PRO A 497 21.38 -11.94 23.09
N VAL A 498 20.56 -12.95 22.89
CA VAL A 498 19.76 -13.55 23.96
C VAL A 498 20.57 -14.65 24.64
N THR A 499 20.77 -14.52 25.96
CA THR A 499 21.41 -15.53 26.81
C THR A 499 20.38 -16.53 27.33
N GLU A 500 20.81 -17.66 27.90
CA GLU A 500 19.92 -18.60 28.58
C GLU A 500 19.12 -17.93 29.72
N VAL A 501 19.75 -17.03 30.45
CA VAL A 501 19.08 -16.26 31.52
C VAL A 501 18.00 -15.34 30.94
N ASP A 502 18.24 -14.77 29.77
CA ASP A 502 17.24 -13.94 29.09
C ASP A 502 16.07 -14.80 28.57
N MET A 503 16.35 -16.01 28.05
CA MET A 503 15.30 -16.98 27.69
C MET A 503 14.44 -17.33 28.89
N MET A 504 15.06 -17.61 30.05
CA MET A 504 14.31 -17.85 31.27
C MET A 504 13.45 -16.65 31.67
N ARG A 505 14.02 -15.45 31.68
CA ARG A 505 13.27 -14.22 32.02
C ARG A 505 12.10 -13.94 31.08
N MET A 506 12.25 -14.23 29.82
CA MET A 506 11.20 -13.99 28.81
C MET A 506 10.12 -15.06 28.84
N PHE A 507 10.50 -16.33 28.94
CA PHE A 507 9.62 -17.46 28.66
C PHE A 507 9.22 -18.30 29.90
N TRP A 508 9.88 -18.15 31.04
CA TRP A 508 9.40 -18.84 32.23
C TRP A 508 8.18 -18.13 32.82
N LEU A 509 7.18 -18.93 33.15
CA LEU A 509 5.97 -18.46 33.78
C LEU A 509 6.08 -18.57 35.29
N CYS A 510 5.35 -17.71 35.97
CA CYS A 510 5.23 -17.71 37.41
C CYS A 510 3.91 -18.37 37.80
N HIS A 511 3.95 -19.37 38.66
CA HIS A 511 2.72 -19.95 39.21
C HIS A 511 1.94 -18.87 39.97
N PRO A 512 0.61 -18.72 39.72
CA PRO A 512 -0.18 -17.58 40.22
C PRO A 512 -0.30 -17.53 41.76
N LYS A 513 -0.06 -18.64 42.42
CA LYS A 513 -0.11 -18.74 43.91
C LYS A 513 1.24 -19.20 44.44
N ALA A 514 1.64 -18.65 45.59
CA ALA A 514 2.76 -19.20 46.35
C ALA A 514 2.45 -20.64 46.77
N VAL A 515 3.45 -21.50 46.72
CA VAL A 515 3.35 -22.92 47.02
C VAL A 515 4.14 -23.21 48.30
N THR A 516 3.50 -23.81 49.27
CA THR A 516 4.17 -24.19 50.54
C THR A 516 4.97 -25.47 50.33
N TYR A 517 6.25 -25.45 50.71
CA TYR A 517 7.07 -26.65 50.75
C TYR A 517 6.76 -27.46 52.00
N THR A 518 6.47 -28.74 51.83
CA THR A 518 6.11 -29.67 52.90
C THR A 518 7.09 -30.83 52.96
N ASN A 519 6.92 -31.73 53.93
CA ASN A 519 7.65 -32.99 53.96
C ASN A 519 7.38 -33.89 52.73
N TYR A 520 6.31 -33.63 52.00
CA TYR A 520 5.99 -34.28 50.73
C TYR A 520 6.59 -33.56 49.52
N GLY A 521 7.36 -32.48 49.73
CA GLY A 521 7.86 -31.60 48.70
C GLY A 521 6.86 -30.51 48.32
N LEU A 522 6.90 -30.06 47.08
CA LEU A 522 6.02 -29.06 46.49
C LEU A 522 4.91 -29.75 45.73
N GLN A 523 3.69 -29.29 45.89
CA GLN A 523 2.53 -29.75 45.14
C GLN A 523 1.76 -28.55 44.59
N PHE A 524 1.57 -28.51 43.29
CA PHE A 524 0.80 -27.46 42.64
C PHE A 524 0.13 -27.98 41.36
N GLU A 525 -0.79 -27.22 40.82
CA GLU A 525 -1.61 -27.59 39.67
C GLU A 525 -1.49 -26.54 38.58
N ILE A 526 -1.20 -27.00 37.37
CA ILE A 526 -1.21 -26.18 36.16
C ILE A 526 -2.13 -26.87 35.15
N ASP A 527 -3.10 -26.15 34.59
CA ASP A 527 -4.04 -26.67 33.59
C ASP A 527 -4.71 -28.00 33.99
N LYS A 528 -5.13 -28.09 35.25
CA LYS A 528 -5.77 -29.28 35.86
C LYS A 528 -4.84 -30.50 35.99
N ARG A 529 -3.56 -30.36 35.72
CA ARG A 529 -2.54 -31.38 35.97
C ARG A 529 -1.83 -31.11 37.28
N LYS A 530 -1.70 -32.12 38.14
CA LYS A 530 -0.99 -32.04 39.41
C LYS A 530 0.47 -32.38 39.22
N TYR A 531 1.32 -31.54 39.74
CA TYR A 531 2.77 -31.66 39.68
C TYR A 531 3.32 -31.80 41.09
N HIS A 532 4.32 -32.69 41.25
CA HIS A 532 5.02 -32.95 42.47
C HIS A 532 6.51 -32.79 42.27
N TYR A 533 7.14 -31.90 42.99
CA TYR A 533 8.58 -31.63 42.88
C TYR A 533 9.25 -31.73 44.25
N ASP A 534 10.55 -32.02 44.22
CA ASP A 534 11.38 -31.97 45.40
C ASP A 534 12.76 -31.42 45.08
N VAL A 535 13.51 -30.97 46.07
CA VAL A 535 14.87 -30.47 45.90
C VAL A 535 15.82 -31.61 46.22
N TYR A 536 16.65 -31.96 45.24
CA TYR A 536 17.64 -33.05 45.34
C TYR A 536 19.06 -32.50 45.35
N ALA A 537 19.92 -33.16 46.16
CA ALA A 537 21.34 -32.90 46.18
C ALA A 537 22.08 -33.60 44.99
N ALA A 538 23.35 -33.36 44.83
CA ALA A 538 24.14 -33.91 43.74
C ALA A 538 24.22 -35.45 43.69
N ASP A 539 23.96 -36.12 44.84
CA ASP A 539 23.89 -37.58 44.96
C ASP A 539 22.53 -38.18 44.52
N GLY A 540 21.61 -37.34 44.05
CA GLY A 540 20.26 -37.76 43.62
C GLY A 540 19.29 -38.02 44.73
N LEU A 541 19.64 -37.81 45.99
CA LEU A 541 18.75 -37.91 47.12
C LEU A 541 18.24 -36.52 47.51
N ARG A 542 17.13 -36.49 48.29
CA ARG A 542 16.55 -35.25 48.82
C ARG A 542 17.62 -34.44 49.59
N ASP A 543 17.72 -33.15 49.33
CA ASP A 543 18.54 -32.22 50.10
C ASP A 543 17.89 -31.96 51.48
N GLU A 544 18.21 -32.81 52.45
CA GLU A 544 17.60 -32.71 53.80
C GLU A 544 17.99 -31.41 54.51
N ALA A 545 19.20 -30.90 54.30
CA ALA A 545 19.64 -29.67 54.92
C ALA A 545 18.86 -28.47 54.40
N TRP A 546 18.54 -28.43 53.10
CA TRP A 546 17.68 -27.42 52.52
C TRP A 546 16.23 -27.63 52.96
N ALA A 547 15.74 -28.86 52.89
CA ALA A 547 14.36 -29.22 53.21
C ALA A 547 13.98 -28.86 54.67
N LEU A 548 14.80 -29.21 55.64
CA LEU A 548 14.56 -28.88 57.06
C LEU A 548 14.48 -27.38 57.31
N ARG A 549 15.31 -26.60 56.63
CA ARG A 549 15.29 -25.13 56.74
C ARG A 549 14.07 -24.48 56.07
N ASN A 550 13.45 -25.17 55.12
CA ASN A 550 12.44 -24.61 54.26
C ASN A 550 11.04 -25.24 54.39
N THR A 551 10.88 -26.31 55.15
CA THR A 551 9.58 -26.92 55.46
C THR A 551 8.65 -25.88 56.12
N GLY A 552 7.43 -25.76 55.61
CA GLY A 552 6.44 -24.78 56.02
C GLY A 552 6.60 -23.38 55.41
N ARG A 553 7.62 -23.16 54.58
CA ARG A 553 7.80 -21.87 53.89
C ARG A 553 7.13 -21.86 52.53
N GLU A 554 6.72 -20.66 52.11
CA GLU A 554 6.10 -20.44 50.82
C GLU A 554 7.14 -19.99 49.77
N PHE A 555 6.98 -20.51 48.56
CA PHE A 555 7.80 -20.21 47.39
C PHE A 555 6.97 -19.79 46.20
N THR A 556 7.43 -18.82 45.49
CA THR A 556 6.99 -18.52 44.14
C THR A 556 7.67 -19.54 43.21
N VAL A 557 6.88 -20.33 42.48
CA VAL A 557 7.38 -21.34 41.55
C VAL A 557 7.47 -20.74 40.15
N MET A 558 8.67 -20.72 39.60
CA MET A 558 8.88 -20.37 38.19
C MET A 558 9.13 -21.65 37.39
N TYR A 559 8.47 -21.77 36.24
CA TYR A 559 8.52 -22.99 35.44
C TYR A 559 8.51 -22.66 33.94
N ASP A 560 9.10 -23.54 33.15
CA ASP A 560 9.03 -23.52 31.70
C ASP A 560 7.89 -24.42 31.23
N PRO A 561 6.82 -23.89 30.59
CA PRO A 561 5.71 -24.72 30.11
C PRO A 561 6.14 -25.77 29.07
N MET A 562 7.28 -25.57 28.40
CA MET A 562 7.82 -26.49 27.41
C MET A 562 8.78 -27.54 28.01
N ASP A 563 9.31 -27.27 29.21
CA ASP A 563 10.23 -28.16 29.90
C ASP A 563 9.93 -28.21 31.41
N MET A 564 9.07 -29.15 31.79
CA MET A 564 8.68 -29.39 33.17
C MET A 564 9.64 -30.36 33.91
N THR A 565 10.85 -30.59 33.39
CA THR A 565 11.86 -31.40 34.06
C THR A 565 12.48 -30.71 35.27
N ARG A 566 12.35 -29.40 35.38
CA ARG A 566 12.83 -28.57 36.50
C ARG A 566 11.95 -27.34 36.69
N VAL A 567 11.89 -26.88 37.93
CA VAL A 567 11.26 -25.60 38.29
C VAL A 567 12.17 -24.87 39.27
N GLU A 568 12.10 -23.55 39.30
CA GLU A 568 12.85 -22.70 40.21
C GLU A 568 11.98 -22.20 41.35
N LEU A 569 12.55 -22.25 42.53
CA LEU A 569 11.91 -21.79 43.75
C LEU A 569 12.49 -20.45 44.17
N TRP A 570 11.61 -19.45 44.23
CA TRP A 570 11.98 -18.09 44.60
C TRP A 570 11.24 -17.68 45.89
N ARG A 571 11.95 -16.98 46.79
CA ARG A 571 11.35 -16.41 48.01
C ARG A 571 11.18 -14.92 47.88
N ASN A 572 10.02 -14.43 48.21
CA ASN A 572 9.80 -13.00 48.36
C ASN A 572 10.42 -12.54 49.69
N THR A 573 11.37 -11.63 49.61
CA THR A 573 12.02 -10.99 50.75
C THR A 573 11.73 -9.48 50.73
N ALA A 574 12.02 -8.79 51.81
CA ALA A 574 11.87 -7.33 51.88
C ALA A 574 12.68 -6.57 50.81
N THR A 575 13.75 -7.21 50.28
CA THR A 575 14.62 -6.65 49.25
C THR A 575 14.30 -7.17 47.86
N GLY A 576 13.21 -7.92 47.66
CA GLY A 576 12.77 -8.50 46.39
C GLY A 576 12.80 -10.02 46.36
N ALA A 577 12.50 -10.59 45.20
CA ALA A 577 12.51 -12.05 45.02
C ALA A 577 13.95 -12.59 44.98
N LYS A 578 14.23 -13.59 45.82
CA LYS A 578 15.54 -14.25 45.91
C LYS A 578 15.42 -15.71 45.48
N TYR A 579 16.28 -16.15 44.57
CA TYR A 579 16.41 -17.56 44.21
C TYR A 579 16.78 -18.41 45.44
N SER A 580 16.13 -19.57 45.57
CA SER A 580 16.32 -20.48 46.70
C SER A 580 16.88 -21.85 46.29
N ALA A 581 16.27 -22.49 45.32
CA ALA A 581 16.70 -23.80 44.83
C ALA A 581 16.05 -24.12 43.47
N THR A 582 16.63 -25.07 42.75
CA THR A 582 15.98 -25.78 41.65
C THR A 582 15.36 -27.06 42.15
N ALA A 583 14.09 -27.31 41.82
CA ALA A 583 13.40 -28.55 42.15
C ALA A 583 13.12 -29.36 40.88
N THR A 584 13.19 -30.69 41.00
CA THR A 584 12.92 -31.62 39.89
C THR A 584 11.70 -32.52 40.26
N PRO A 585 11.06 -33.19 39.29
CA PRO A 585 9.93 -34.06 39.56
C PRO A 585 10.24 -35.06 40.67
N LYS A 586 9.30 -35.22 41.58
CA LYS A 586 9.47 -36.12 42.71
C LYS A 586 9.57 -37.56 42.21
N VAL A 587 10.65 -38.24 42.63
CA VAL A 587 10.86 -39.64 42.31
C VAL A 587 9.73 -40.47 42.92
N THR A 588 9.07 -41.26 42.09
CA THR A 588 8.03 -42.20 42.50
C THR A 588 8.57 -43.61 42.45
N VAL A 589 8.38 -44.37 43.50
CA VAL A 589 8.83 -45.75 43.61
C VAL A 589 7.61 -46.66 43.67
N SER A 590 7.63 -47.75 42.92
CA SER A 590 6.53 -48.71 42.96
C SER A 590 6.35 -49.34 44.36
N ARG A 591 5.12 -49.44 44.83
CA ARG A 591 4.79 -50.14 46.09
C ARG A 591 4.98 -51.65 45.98
N ALA A 592 4.66 -52.17 44.78
CA ALA A 592 4.79 -53.61 44.55
C ALA A 592 6.26 -53.97 44.35
N THR A 593 6.82 -54.82 45.18
CA THR A 593 8.22 -55.25 45.08
C THR A 593 8.53 -55.91 43.75
N GLN A 594 7.59 -56.59 43.14
CA GLN A 594 7.73 -57.28 41.86
C GLN A 594 7.89 -56.30 40.68
N GLU A 595 7.32 -55.10 40.77
CA GLU A 595 7.35 -54.08 39.72
C GLU A 595 8.50 -53.09 39.89
N ARG A 596 9.23 -53.19 41.01
CA ARG A 596 10.26 -52.24 41.41
C ARG A 596 11.55 -52.52 40.69
N THR A 597 12.13 -51.50 40.06
CA THR A 597 13.42 -51.60 39.40
C THR A 597 14.56 -51.64 40.45
N PRO A 598 15.75 -52.15 40.08
CA PRO A 598 16.94 -52.11 40.97
C PRO A 598 17.30 -50.70 41.43
N GLU A 599 17.15 -49.68 40.54
CA GLU A 599 17.41 -48.26 40.80
C GLU A 599 16.42 -47.74 41.82
N GLU A 600 15.13 -48.01 41.68
CA GLU A 600 14.07 -47.63 42.62
C GLU A 600 14.32 -48.29 44.02
N SER A 601 14.73 -49.54 44.03
CA SER A 601 15.09 -50.26 45.26
C SER A 601 16.29 -49.66 45.96
N SER A 602 17.32 -49.26 45.22
CA SER A 602 18.49 -48.56 45.72
C SER A 602 18.12 -47.18 46.26
N PHE A 603 17.35 -46.39 45.48
CA PHE A 603 16.87 -45.07 45.90
C PHE A 603 16.07 -45.16 47.24
N MET A 604 15.19 -46.10 47.33
CA MET A 604 14.36 -46.29 48.54
C MET A 604 15.25 -46.63 49.75
N ARG A 605 16.20 -47.55 49.63
CA ARG A 605 17.14 -47.88 50.70
C ARG A 605 17.92 -46.66 51.16
N LYS A 606 18.56 -45.98 50.22
CA LYS A 606 19.37 -44.78 50.53
C LYS A 606 18.52 -43.69 51.20
N THR A 607 17.26 -43.50 50.75
CA THR A 607 16.35 -42.54 51.35
C THR A 607 15.96 -42.93 52.79
N ILE A 608 15.70 -44.21 53.04
CA ILE A 608 15.42 -44.72 54.39
C ILE A 608 16.62 -44.50 55.33
N ASP A 609 17.82 -44.83 54.87
CA ASP A 609 19.05 -44.71 55.69
C ASP A 609 19.32 -43.22 55.99
N ARG A 610 19.21 -42.33 54.98
CA ARG A 610 19.33 -40.88 55.19
C ARG A 610 18.30 -40.33 56.18
N ASN A 611 17.04 -40.77 56.12
CA ASN A 611 16.01 -40.38 57.07
C ASN A 611 16.34 -40.81 58.51
N LYS A 612 16.96 -42.01 58.64
CA LYS A 612 17.43 -42.47 59.96
C LYS A 612 18.56 -41.60 60.49
N GLU A 613 19.55 -41.32 59.68
CA GLU A 613 20.67 -40.42 60.02
C GLU A 613 20.15 -39.04 60.41
N THR A 614 19.28 -38.44 59.59
CA THR A 614 18.64 -37.16 59.92
C THR A 614 17.88 -37.21 61.24
N CYS A 615 17.12 -38.24 61.44
CA CYS A 615 16.39 -38.44 62.70
C CYS A 615 17.34 -38.49 63.91
N LEU A 616 18.41 -39.25 63.79
CA LEU A 616 19.44 -39.36 64.84
C LEU A 616 20.12 -38.02 65.12
N LEU A 617 20.47 -37.24 64.08
CA LEU A 617 21.12 -35.95 64.25
C LEU A 617 20.26 -34.94 65.03
N TYR A 618 18.96 -34.92 64.76
CA TYR A 618 18.04 -33.89 65.32
C TYR A 618 17.21 -34.36 66.51
N THR A 619 17.15 -35.68 66.76
CA THR A 619 16.40 -36.24 67.86
C THR A 619 17.30 -36.97 68.90
N SER A 620 18.63 -36.81 68.83
CA SER A 620 19.51 -37.30 69.89
C SER A 620 19.04 -36.74 71.21
N PRO A 621 18.89 -37.60 72.19
CA PRO A 621 18.37 -37.18 73.50
C PRO A 621 19.23 -36.02 74.02
N SER A 622 18.55 -34.99 74.50
CA SER A 622 19.21 -33.86 75.16
C SER A 622 19.91 -34.43 76.43
N PRO A 623 21.10 -33.92 76.75
CA PRO A 623 21.75 -34.35 78.00
C PRO A 623 20.88 -34.24 79.29
N ARG A 624 19.72 -33.64 79.17
CA ARG A 624 18.70 -33.54 80.21
C ARG A 624 17.78 -34.77 80.34
N ASP A 625 17.72 -35.63 79.33
CA ASP A 625 16.83 -36.80 79.28
C ASP A 625 17.54 -38.08 79.69
N THR A 626 18.78 -38.00 80.12
CA THR A 626 19.56 -39.10 80.76
C THR A 626 19.64 -38.90 82.27
N ARG A 627 18.51 -38.87 82.96
CA ARG A 627 18.42 -39.06 84.40
C ARG A 627 17.51 -40.21 84.70
#